data_7ef1ad0cf3f81a1db3281e535c004bbf
#
_entry.id   7ef1ad0cf3f81a1db3281e535c004bbf
#
_cell.length_a   1.000
_cell.length_b   1.000
_cell.length_c   1.000
_cell.angle_alpha   90.00
_cell.angle_beta   90.00
_cell.angle_gamma   90.00
#
_symmetry.space_group_name_H-M   'P 1'
#
loop_
_entity.id
_entity.type
_entity.pdbx_description
1 polymer ?
#
loop_
_entity_poly.entity_id
_entity_poly.type
_entity_poly.pdbx_seq_one_letter_code
_entity_poly.pdbx_strand_id
1 'polypeptide(L)'
;MLSCNSANADYLFHKERASYDGSLDVGDKTLQCGRVIDIMKLWTYFKGNGWKQIAEQVENEHKLALYVKDYVIAHPDRYELVVPEVDTFNVCFWYKPVEMDRKNYKSEEEYLQLLSKVTVLAKKYMIDEGKLLVGYSSSKSPYYFWRTVTSNPYNTNEDMDFKMKLIGEYCEQAFKELMTK
;
A
#
# COMPACT_ATOMS: atom_id res chain seq x y z
N MET A 1 -18.79 -14.68 18.81
CA MET A 1 -19.04 -14.16 17.46
C MET A 1 -17.73 -13.82 16.74
N LEU A 2 -16.83 -13.02 17.29
CA LEU A 2 -15.51 -12.73 16.71
C LEU A 2 -14.70 -14.00 16.39
N SER A 3 -14.58 -14.94 17.32
CA SER A 3 -13.80 -16.17 17.12
C SER A 3 -14.33 -17.11 16.02
N CYS A 4 -15.57 -16.94 15.61
CA CYS A 4 -16.19 -17.78 14.56
C CYS A 4 -16.04 -17.17 13.16
N ASN A 5 -15.89 -15.87 13.06
CA ASN A 5 -15.90 -15.14 11.79
C ASN A 5 -14.54 -14.53 11.44
N SER A 6 -13.61 -14.41 12.40
CA SER A 6 -12.29 -13.86 12.16
C SER A 6 -11.44 -14.81 11.34
N ALA A 7 -10.99 -14.35 10.18
CA ALA A 7 -10.01 -15.05 9.34
C ALA A 7 -8.56 -14.81 9.79
N ASN A 8 -8.32 -13.96 10.81
CA ASN A 8 -7.00 -13.48 11.24
C ASN A 8 -6.11 -13.04 10.08
N ALA A 9 -6.71 -12.37 9.11
CA ALA A 9 -6.03 -11.95 7.89
C ALA A 9 -5.32 -10.61 8.13
N ASP A 10 -4.04 -10.63 8.45
CA ASP A 10 -3.22 -9.44 8.76
C ASP A 10 -3.21 -8.40 7.64
N TYR A 11 -3.47 -8.81 6.39
CA TYR A 11 -3.55 -7.90 5.24
C TYR A 11 -4.88 -7.14 5.15
N LEU A 12 -5.94 -7.57 5.83
CA LEU A 12 -7.26 -6.92 5.84
C LEU A 12 -7.44 -6.01 7.06
N PHE A 13 -7.08 -6.51 8.23
CA PHE A 13 -7.34 -5.84 9.51
C PHE A 13 -6.03 -5.64 10.27
N HIS A 14 -5.45 -4.47 10.13
CA HIS A 14 -4.28 -4.09 10.91
C HIS A 14 -4.71 -3.71 12.32
N LYS A 15 -4.41 -4.54 13.30
CA LYS A 15 -4.75 -4.31 14.72
C LYS A 15 -4.08 -3.07 15.31
N GLU A 16 -2.98 -2.62 14.70
CA GLU A 16 -2.18 -1.47 15.14
C GLU A 16 -2.53 -0.15 14.41
N ARG A 17 -3.79 0.03 14.01
CA ARG A 17 -4.21 1.31 13.42
C ARG A 17 -4.22 2.40 14.49
N ALA A 18 -3.23 3.28 14.42
CA ALA A 18 -3.04 4.36 15.38
C ALA A 18 -4.14 5.45 15.35
N SER A 19 -5.05 5.44 14.37
CA SER A 19 -6.00 6.51 14.12
C SER A 19 -7.44 6.23 14.57
N TYR A 20 -7.80 4.98 14.89
CA TYR A 20 -9.14 4.66 15.42
C TYR A 20 -9.15 3.34 16.20
N ASP A 21 -10.20 3.17 17.03
CA ASP A 21 -10.42 1.94 17.78
C ASP A 21 -10.78 0.78 16.84
N GLY A 22 -9.87 -0.18 16.67
CA GLY A 22 -10.07 -1.36 15.83
C GLY A 22 -11.24 -2.25 16.29
N SER A 23 -11.75 -2.06 17.51
CA SER A 23 -12.94 -2.75 17.99
C SER A 23 -14.21 -2.36 17.24
N LEU A 24 -14.21 -1.22 16.57
CA LEU A 24 -15.32 -0.73 15.74
C LEU A 24 -15.36 -1.39 14.36
N ASP A 25 -14.28 -2.08 13.96
CA ASP A 25 -14.23 -2.77 12.67
C ASP A 25 -15.22 -3.95 12.65
N VAL A 26 -16.07 -3.98 11.64
CA VAL A 26 -17.13 -4.99 11.51
C VAL A 26 -16.67 -6.23 10.73
N GLY A 27 -15.48 -6.20 10.14
CA GLY A 27 -14.99 -7.27 9.28
C GLY A 27 -14.93 -8.64 9.98
N ASP A 28 -14.44 -8.67 11.22
CA ASP A 28 -14.39 -9.88 12.04
C ASP A 28 -15.74 -10.27 12.69
N LYS A 29 -16.78 -9.48 12.48
CA LYS A 29 -18.10 -9.68 13.10
C LYS A 29 -19.15 -10.20 12.11
N THR A 30 -18.82 -10.34 10.83
CA THR A 30 -19.73 -10.74 9.75
C THR A 30 -19.18 -11.91 8.95
N LEU A 31 -20.08 -12.72 8.37
CA LEU A 31 -19.71 -13.83 7.47
C LEU A 31 -19.10 -13.34 6.15
N GLN A 32 -19.47 -12.14 5.70
CA GLN A 32 -18.94 -11.52 4.48
C GLN A 32 -18.75 -10.04 4.70
N CYS A 33 -17.50 -9.59 4.58
CA CYS A 33 -17.14 -8.19 4.68
C CYS A 33 -17.55 -7.43 3.39
N GLY A 34 -18.65 -6.67 3.45
CA GLY A 34 -19.00 -5.70 2.42
C GLY A 34 -19.62 -6.22 1.11
N ARG A 35 -20.02 -7.46 1.04
CA ARG A 35 -20.54 -8.08 -0.19
C ARG A 35 -22.05 -8.13 -0.28
N VAL A 36 -22.69 -6.97 -0.44
CA VAL A 36 -24.13 -6.91 -0.69
C VAL A 36 -24.36 -6.68 -2.20
N ILE A 37 -25.10 -7.59 -2.84
CA ILE A 37 -25.55 -7.47 -4.25
C ILE A 37 -24.37 -7.38 -5.26
N ASP A 38 -23.31 -8.14 -5.10
CA ASP A 38 -22.14 -8.12 -5.98
C ASP A 38 -22.47 -8.46 -7.45
N ILE A 39 -23.40 -9.37 -7.67
CA ILE A 39 -23.86 -9.75 -9.01
C ILE A 39 -24.47 -8.56 -9.76
N MET A 40 -25.26 -7.73 -9.06
CA MET A 40 -25.87 -6.55 -9.67
C MET A 40 -24.83 -5.48 -9.97
N LYS A 41 -23.85 -5.29 -9.09
CA LYS A 41 -22.71 -4.38 -9.30
C LYS A 41 -21.93 -4.80 -10.55
N LEU A 42 -21.59 -6.09 -10.65
CA LEU A 42 -20.87 -6.65 -11.80
C LEU A 42 -21.66 -6.46 -13.10
N TRP A 43 -22.94 -6.83 -13.10
CA TRP A 43 -23.80 -6.67 -14.26
C TRP A 43 -23.91 -5.20 -14.71
N THR A 44 -24.13 -4.28 -13.77
CA THR A 44 -24.22 -2.85 -14.05
C THR A 44 -22.90 -2.32 -14.62
N TYR A 45 -21.76 -2.76 -14.07
CA TYR A 45 -20.44 -2.39 -14.55
C TYR A 45 -20.22 -2.83 -16.00
N PHE A 46 -20.52 -4.09 -16.33
CA PHE A 46 -20.42 -4.60 -17.70
C PHE A 46 -21.40 -3.93 -18.67
N LYS A 47 -22.61 -3.65 -18.24
CA LYS A 47 -23.61 -2.95 -19.06
C LYS A 47 -23.25 -1.49 -19.32
N GLY A 48 -22.68 -0.81 -18.34
CA GLY A 48 -22.30 0.60 -18.45
C GLY A 48 -21.04 0.82 -19.30
N ASN A 49 -20.05 -0.06 -19.17
CA ASN A 49 -18.73 0.13 -19.79
C ASN A 49 -18.57 -0.66 -21.10
N GLY A 50 -19.13 -1.87 -21.18
CA GLY A 50 -18.88 -2.79 -22.30
C GLY A 50 -17.44 -3.39 -22.25
N TRP A 51 -17.24 -4.45 -23.01
CA TRP A 51 -15.99 -5.21 -23.00
C TRP A 51 -14.76 -4.41 -23.44
N LYS A 52 -14.94 -3.55 -24.47
CA LYS A 52 -13.82 -2.75 -25.00
C LYS A 52 -13.29 -1.79 -23.97
N GLN A 53 -14.16 -1.03 -23.32
CA GLN A 53 -13.75 -0.06 -22.31
C GLN A 53 -13.13 -0.74 -21.08
N ILE A 54 -13.66 -1.92 -20.67
CA ILE A 54 -13.08 -2.69 -19.56
C ILE A 54 -11.66 -3.16 -19.91
N ALA A 55 -11.44 -3.64 -21.14
CA ALA A 55 -10.11 -4.03 -21.59
C ALA A 55 -9.13 -2.84 -21.58
N GLU A 56 -9.55 -1.68 -22.10
CA GLU A 56 -8.74 -0.44 -22.08
C GLU A 56 -8.40 0.01 -20.64
N GLN A 57 -9.34 -0.11 -19.71
CA GLN A 57 -9.11 0.18 -18.29
C GLN A 57 -8.06 -0.75 -17.68
N VAL A 58 -8.20 -2.06 -17.87
CA VAL A 58 -7.25 -3.07 -17.39
C VAL A 58 -5.84 -2.84 -17.96
N GLU A 59 -5.76 -2.55 -19.26
CA GLU A 59 -4.48 -2.22 -19.89
C GLU A 59 -3.83 -0.95 -19.32
N ASN A 60 -4.64 0.09 -19.07
CA ASN A 60 -4.14 1.33 -18.46
C ASN A 60 -3.65 1.09 -17.04
N GLU A 61 -4.41 0.37 -16.22
CA GLU A 61 -4.01 0.03 -14.86
C GLU A 61 -2.70 -0.77 -14.82
N HIS A 62 -2.50 -1.70 -15.75
CA HIS A 62 -1.25 -2.44 -15.88
C HIS A 62 -0.08 -1.55 -16.34
N LYS A 63 -0.30 -0.66 -17.31
CA LYS A 63 0.71 0.32 -17.74
C LYS A 63 1.15 1.21 -16.57
N LEU A 64 0.21 1.66 -15.73
CA LEU A 64 0.53 2.45 -14.54
C LEU A 64 1.32 1.64 -13.50
N ALA A 65 1.04 0.34 -13.35
CA ALA A 65 1.84 -0.51 -12.47
C ALA A 65 3.28 -0.66 -12.98
N LEU A 66 3.46 -0.86 -14.27
CA LEU A 66 4.80 -0.88 -14.89
C LEU A 66 5.51 0.46 -14.74
N TYR A 67 4.79 1.58 -14.92
CA TYR A 67 5.35 2.92 -14.71
C TYR A 67 5.87 3.11 -13.27
N VAL A 68 5.10 2.69 -12.26
CA VAL A 68 5.53 2.74 -10.85
C VAL A 68 6.75 1.84 -10.61
N LYS A 69 6.78 0.64 -11.21
CA LYS A 69 7.96 -0.24 -11.16
C LYS A 69 9.20 0.45 -11.73
N ASP A 70 9.07 1.04 -12.92
CA ASP A 70 10.18 1.72 -13.59
C ASP A 70 10.64 2.94 -12.79
N TYR A 71 9.72 3.67 -12.16
CA TYR A 71 10.03 4.75 -11.24
C TYR A 71 10.88 4.27 -10.06
N VAL A 72 10.49 3.14 -9.43
CA VAL A 72 11.25 2.54 -8.32
C VAL A 72 12.66 2.14 -8.77
N ILE A 73 12.79 1.52 -9.96
CA ILE A 73 14.08 1.10 -10.53
C ILE A 73 14.96 2.31 -10.88
N ALA A 74 14.37 3.41 -11.34
CA ALA A 74 15.09 4.64 -11.69
C ALA A 74 15.63 5.41 -10.47
N HIS A 75 15.11 5.13 -9.27
CA HIS A 75 15.52 5.81 -8.03
C HIS A 75 16.01 4.80 -6.97
N PRO A 76 17.08 4.03 -7.23
CA PRO A 76 17.54 2.95 -6.37
C PRO A 76 18.14 3.44 -5.05
N ASP A 77 18.47 4.72 -4.96
CA ASP A 77 18.92 5.40 -3.74
C ASP A 77 17.79 5.56 -2.71
N ARG A 78 16.55 5.64 -3.17
CA ARG A 78 15.35 5.90 -2.35
C ARG A 78 14.39 4.73 -2.27
N TYR A 79 14.30 3.95 -3.31
CA TYR A 79 13.31 2.89 -3.43
C TYR A 79 13.99 1.55 -3.68
N GLU A 80 13.32 0.48 -3.22
CA GLU A 80 13.76 -0.90 -3.44
C GLU A 80 12.53 -1.79 -3.62
N LEU A 81 12.48 -2.53 -4.74
CA LEU A 81 11.39 -3.48 -4.98
C LEU A 81 11.48 -4.65 -4.01
N VAL A 82 10.35 -5.02 -3.40
CA VAL A 82 10.22 -6.25 -2.59
C VAL A 82 10.05 -7.46 -3.48
N VAL A 83 9.31 -7.30 -4.59
CA VAL A 83 9.08 -8.31 -5.61
C VAL A 83 9.50 -7.70 -6.94
N PRO A 84 10.53 -8.24 -7.60
CA PRO A 84 11.06 -7.66 -8.84
C PRO A 84 10.11 -7.81 -10.03
N GLU A 85 9.26 -8.83 -10.02
CA GLU A 85 8.28 -9.10 -11.06
C GLU A 85 6.94 -8.45 -10.73
N VAL A 86 6.36 -7.73 -11.69
CA VAL A 86 5.06 -7.09 -11.56
C VAL A 86 4.12 -7.69 -12.59
N ASP A 87 3.45 -8.77 -12.19
CA ASP A 87 2.51 -9.52 -13.05
C ASP A 87 1.08 -8.98 -12.97
N THR A 88 0.80 -8.12 -12.00
CA THR A 88 -0.54 -7.58 -11.73
C THR A 88 -0.47 -6.08 -11.50
N PHE A 89 -1.53 -5.52 -10.93
CA PHE A 89 -1.64 -4.10 -10.58
C PHE A 89 -0.99 -3.74 -9.24
N ASN A 90 -0.30 -4.70 -8.58
CA ASN A 90 0.34 -4.49 -7.29
C ASN A 90 1.85 -4.27 -7.47
N VAL A 91 2.35 -3.15 -6.97
CA VAL A 91 3.78 -2.87 -6.88
C VAL A 91 4.16 -2.77 -5.41
N CYS A 92 5.08 -3.63 -4.99
CA CYS A 92 5.54 -3.73 -3.61
C CYS A 92 6.98 -3.21 -3.50
N PHE A 93 7.20 -2.23 -2.62
CA PHE A 93 8.51 -1.61 -2.47
C PHE A 93 8.73 -1.07 -1.06
N TRP A 94 9.99 -0.92 -0.67
CA TRP A 94 10.41 -0.09 0.46
C TRP A 94 10.83 1.30 0.00
N TYR A 95 10.53 2.30 0.83
CA TYR A 95 11.15 3.61 0.72
C TYR A 95 12.30 3.71 1.73
N LYS A 96 13.45 4.15 1.28
CA LYS A 96 14.67 4.32 2.09
C LYS A 96 14.87 5.81 2.39
N PRO A 97 14.67 6.28 3.64
CA PRO A 97 14.96 7.67 4.02
C PRO A 97 16.39 8.08 3.73
N VAL A 98 16.62 9.38 3.45
CA VAL A 98 17.93 9.94 3.03
C VAL A 98 19.05 9.58 3.99
N GLU A 99 18.80 9.78 5.27
CA GLU A 99 19.81 9.62 6.33
C GLU A 99 19.93 8.17 6.81
N MET A 100 19.14 7.27 6.24
CA MET A 100 19.09 5.86 6.61
C MET A 100 20.06 5.02 5.77
N ASP A 101 21.35 5.05 6.11
CA ASP A 101 22.33 4.17 5.47
C ASP A 101 22.32 2.78 6.12
N ARG A 102 22.09 1.74 5.30
CA ARG A 102 22.08 0.33 5.70
C ARG A 102 23.35 -0.09 6.47
N LYS A 103 24.50 0.55 6.17
CA LYS A 103 25.79 0.28 6.82
C LYS A 103 25.84 0.70 8.29
N ASN A 104 24.96 1.59 8.72
CA ASN A 104 24.92 2.09 10.09
C ASN A 104 24.19 1.14 11.05
N TYR A 105 23.59 0.05 10.55
CA TYR A 105 22.83 -0.90 11.35
C TYR A 105 23.59 -2.21 11.54
N LYS A 106 23.47 -2.80 12.73
CA LYS A 106 24.22 -4.01 13.12
C LYS A 106 23.74 -5.26 12.39
N SER A 107 22.48 -5.29 11.98
CA SER A 107 21.88 -6.40 11.25
C SER A 107 20.87 -5.91 10.23
N GLU A 108 20.62 -6.74 9.22
CA GLU A 108 19.56 -6.54 8.25
C GLU A 108 18.18 -6.47 8.92
N GLU A 109 17.98 -7.24 9.96
CA GLU A 109 16.73 -7.27 10.72
C GLU A 109 16.45 -5.93 11.41
N GLU A 110 17.47 -5.31 12.04
CA GLU A 110 17.34 -4.00 12.68
C GLU A 110 16.96 -2.92 11.65
N TYR A 111 17.62 -2.95 10.49
CA TYR A 111 17.32 -2.05 9.38
C TYR A 111 15.87 -2.19 8.89
N LEU A 112 15.40 -3.41 8.61
CA LEU A 112 14.05 -3.69 8.13
C LEU A 112 12.98 -3.40 9.19
N GLN A 113 13.27 -3.61 10.48
CA GLN A 113 12.37 -3.21 11.57
C GLN A 113 12.16 -1.69 11.61
N LEU A 114 13.21 -0.92 11.39
CA LEU A 114 13.10 0.54 11.35
C LEU A 114 12.32 0.99 10.11
N LEU A 115 12.58 0.41 8.92
CA LEU A 115 11.78 0.68 7.73
C LEU A 115 10.30 0.37 7.94
N SER A 116 9.98 -0.72 8.64
CA SER A 116 8.61 -1.07 9.01
C SER A 116 7.97 0.00 9.89
N LYS A 117 8.68 0.49 10.91
CA LYS A 117 8.18 1.58 11.78
C LYS A 117 7.96 2.88 11.00
N VAL A 118 8.88 3.22 10.11
CA VAL A 118 8.74 4.37 9.21
C VAL A 118 7.49 4.22 8.34
N THR A 119 7.28 3.06 7.72
CA THR A 119 6.11 2.79 6.87
C THR A 119 4.79 2.95 7.63
N VAL A 120 4.69 2.38 8.84
CA VAL A 120 3.48 2.48 9.68
C VAL A 120 3.21 3.93 10.11
N LEU A 121 4.24 4.65 10.53
CA LEU A 121 4.10 6.04 10.99
C LEU A 121 3.78 6.99 9.82
N ALA A 122 4.43 6.82 8.68
CA ALA A 122 4.13 7.59 7.47
C ALA A 122 2.68 7.37 7.01
N LYS A 123 2.19 6.13 7.08
CA LYS A 123 0.79 5.82 6.79
C LYS A 123 -0.18 6.55 7.73
N LYS A 124 0.18 6.68 9.01
CA LYS A 124 -0.63 7.44 9.97
C LYS A 124 -0.77 8.90 9.51
N TYR A 125 0.34 9.55 9.14
CA TYR A 125 0.31 10.94 8.66
C TYR A 125 -0.55 11.10 7.40
N MET A 126 -0.44 10.15 6.46
CA MET A 126 -1.29 10.16 5.26
C MET A 126 -2.78 10.15 5.59
N ILE A 127 -3.18 9.35 6.58
CA ILE A 127 -4.58 9.27 7.04
C ILE A 127 -4.99 10.55 7.76
N ASP A 128 -4.16 11.02 8.68
CA ASP A 128 -4.47 12.18 9.51
C ASP A 128 -4.62 13.46 8.66
N GLU A 129 -3.80 13.60 7.60
CA GLU A 129 -3.89 14.73 6.67
C GLU A 129 -4.88 14.53 5.52
N GLY A 130 -5.33 13.30 5.28
CA GLY A 130 -6.31 12.99 4.23
C GLY A 130 -5.84 13.21 2.79
N LYS A 131 -4.53 13.35 2.55
CA LYS A 131 -3.98 13.65 1.21
C LYS A 131 -3.73 12.43 0.35
N LEU A 132 -3.42 11.30 0.96
CA LEU A 132 -3.06 10.07 0.27
C LEU A 132 -3.48 8.84 1.08
N LEU A 133 -3.96 7.79 0.40
CA LEU A 133 -4.26 6.51 1.00
C LEU A 133 -3.56 5.39 0.24
N VAL A 134 -2.43 4.91 0.76
CA VAL A 134 -1.68 3.77 0.22
C VAL A 134 -1.65 2.64 1.25
N GLY A 135 -1.76 1.40 0.79
CA GLY A 135 -1.67 0.21 1.65
C GLY A 135 -0.22 -0.17 1.96
N TYR A 136 -0.03 -0.89 3.05
CA TYR A 136 1.19 -1.63 3.33
C TYR A 136 0.85 -3.10 3.64
N SER A 137 1.81 -3.98 3.52
CA SER A 137 1.64 -5.42 3.73
C SER A 137 2.91 -6.06 4.31
N SER A 138 2.76 -7.25 4.89
CA SER A 138 3.86 -8.05 5.42
C SER A 138 3.87 -9.50 4.90
N SER A 139 3.26 -9.78 3.76
CA SER A 139 2.82 -11.12 3.33
C SER A 139 3.89 -12.22 3.24
N LYS A 140 5.17 -11.89 3.09
CA LYS A 140 6.28 -12.89 3.05
C LYS A 140 7.43 -12.56 4.00
N SER A 141 7.35 -11.43 4.67
CA SER A 141 8.36 -10.90 5.59
C SER A 141 7.64 -10.44 6.85
N PRO A 142 8.24 -10.55 8.04
CA PRO A 142 7.68 -9.94 9.23
C PRO A 142 7.71 -8.41 9.18
N TYR A 143 8.27 -7.83 8.10
CA TYR A 143 8.48 -6.40 7.95
C TYR A 143 7.49 -5.78 6.97
N TYR A 144 6.93 -4.63 7.32
CA TYR A 144 5.96 -3.91 6.51
C TYR A 144 6.65 -3.18 5.37
N PHE A 145 6.06 -3.29 4.18
CA PHE A 145 6.47 -2.59 2.96
C PHE A 145 5.25 -1.94 2.29
N TRP A 146 5.48 -0.94 1.47
CA TRP A 146 4.43 -0.29 0.70
C TRP A 146 3.85 -1.24 -0.34
N ARG A 147 2.53 -1.29 -0.42
CA ARG A 147 1.80 -2.00 -1.46
C ARG A 147 0.93 -1.00 -2.20
N THR A 148 1.39 -0.57 -3.37
CA THR A 148 0.64 0.30 -4.27
C THR A 148 -0.17 -0.53 -5.23
N VAL A 149 -1.47 -0.28 -5.32
CA VAL A 149 -2.40 -0.89 -6.27
C VAL A 149 -2.85 0.18 -7.25
N THR A 150 -2.69 -0.07 -8.55
CA THR A 150 -3.11 0.83 -9.61
C THR A 150 -4.48 0.41 -10.15
N SER A 151 -5.51 0.49 -9.32
CA SER A 151 -6.87 0.02 -9.64
C SER A 151 -7.86 1.11 -10.05
N ASN A 152 -7.40 2.34 -10.23
CA ASN A 152 -8.22 3.42 -10.75
C ASN A 152 -7.88 3.68 -12.22
N PRO A 153 -8.79 3.37 -13.16
CA PRO A 153 -8.52 3.48 -14.59
C PRO A 153 -8.36 4.92 -15.09
N TYR A 154 -8.68 5.91 -14.26
CA TYR A 154 -8.58 7.34 -14.61
C TYR A 154 -7.29 7.99 -14.10
N ASN A 155 -6.46 7.27 -13.39
CA ASN A 155 -5.16 7.77 -12.97
C ASN A 155 -4.23 7.96 -14.16
N THR A 156 -3.34 8.94 -14.04
CA THR A 156 -2.30 9.29 -15.00
C THR A 156 -0.89 9.00 -14.45
N ASN A 157 0.13 9.14 -15.28
CA ASN A 157 1.52 9.06 -14.81
C ASN A 157 1.84 10.16 -13.79
N GLU A 158 1.30 11.37 -13.99
CA GLU A 158 1.48 12.51 -13.07
C GLU A 158 0.89 12.20 -11.68
N ASP A 159 -0.26 11.48 -11.62
CA ASP A 159 -0.82 11.02 -10.35
C ASP A 159 0.10 10.00 -9.66
N MET A 160 0.79 9.15 -10.44
CA MET A 160 1.77 8.22 -9.88
C MET A 160 3.01 8.95 -9.36
N ASP A 161 3.53 9.92 -10.09
CA ASP A 161 4.65 10.76 -9.65
C ASP A 161 4.31 11.51 -8.35
N PHE A 162 3.13 12.13 -8.31
CA PHE A 162 2.63 12.77 -7.10
C PHE A 162 2.54 11.81 -5.93
N LYS A 163 1.99 10.62 -6.15
CA LYS A 163 1.89 9.55 -5.13
C LYS A 163 3.25 9.16 -4.61
N MET A 164 4.21 8.87 -5.48
CA MET A 164 5.55 8.44 -5.10
C MET A 164 6.28 9.52 -4.32
N LYS A 165 6.23 10.77 -4.78
CA LYS A 165 6.81 11.91 -4.10
C LYS A 165 6.23 12.07 -2.69
N LEU A 166 4.92 12.02 -2.55
CA LEU A 166 4.24 12.22 -1.27
C LEU A 166 4.53 11.07 -0.29
N ILE A 167 4.63 9.82 -0.76
CA ILE A 167 5.12 8.69 0.06
C ILE A 167 6.51 9.01 0.61
N GLY A 168 7.41 9.51 -0.22
CA GLY A 168 8.75 9.91 0.19
C GLY A 168 8.73 10.98 1.28
N GLU A 169 7.98 12.06 1.09
CA GLU A 169 7.86 13.16 2.05
C GLU A 169 7.40 12.67 3.44
N TYR A 170 6.36 11.83 3.47
CA TYR A 170 5.86 11.27 4.74
C TYR A 170 6.83 10.28 5.38
N CYS A 171 7.57 9.50 4.59
CA CYS A 171 8.58 8.60 5.13
C CYS A 171 9.76 9.38 5.73
N GLU A 172 10.20 10.47 5.09
CA GLU A 172 11.24 11.36 5.65
C GLU A 172 10.78 12.01 6.97
N GLN A 173 9.54 12.48 7.01
CA GLN A 173 8.96 13.05 8.23
C GLN A 173 8.90 12.01 9.35
N ALA A 174 8.42 10.81 9.05
CA ALA A 174 8.31 9.71 10.01
C ALA A 174 9.68 9.28 10.54
N PHE A 175 10.67 9.19 9.66
CA PHE A 175 12.05 8.85 10.05
C PHE A 175 12.65 9.87 11.02
N LYS A 176 12.53 11.16 10.72
CA LYS A 176 13.00 12.25 11.60
C LYS A 176 12.38 12.18 12.99
N GLU A 177 11.07 11.94 13.08
CA GLU A 177 10.41 11.79 14.38
C GLU A 177 10.92 10.58 15.17
N LEU A 178 11.15 9.44 14.49
CA LEU A 178 11.65 8.22 15.13
C LEU A 178 13.11 8.36 15.63
N MET A 179 13.92 9.18 14.96
CA MET A 179 15.30 9.43 15.36
C MET A 179 15.45 10.49 16.46
N THR A 180 14.39 11.28 16.71
CA THR A 180 14.40 12.33 17.74
C THR A 180 13.89 11.82 19.10
N LYS A 181 13.27 10.66 19.13
CA LYS A 181 12.78 9.98 20.35
C LYS A 181 13.77 8.99 20.89
#